data_72dc20c51a0b52cf0671b0ce9b7f1b57
#
_entry.id   72dc20c51a0b52cf0671b0ce9b7f1b57
#
_cell.length_a   1.000
_cell.length_b   1.000
_cell.length_c   1.000
_cell.angle_alpha   90.00
_cell.angle_beta   90.00
_cell.angle_gamma   90.00
#
_symmetry.space_group_name_H-M   'P 1'
#
loop_
_entity.id
_entity.type
_entity.pdbx_description
1 polymer ?
#
loop_
_entity_poly.entity_id
_entity_poly.type
_entity_poly.pdbx_seq_one_letter_code
_entity_poly.pdbx_strand_id
1 'polypeptide(L)'
;MGSASESFETIMKTVLLIGAGGGMGTACAQMFLKDGVRVLGVDRPGMELPEGVVPLFADLIEPDAVKATYEAAKQQTDHIDAIVYMAGIYEADSLVEIDEDRMRRIFEINVFGAYRVIRTFLPLMHNGSHVVLVTSELATLDPLPFTGLYGITKGTLDRFAFSLAMELQLLGISVSVIRPGAVQTPLLSGSVKSIEAFTERTKLYPDIAAKFLRVTNAVEAKAVPPEAVAKKVKKALKARRPCFAYSLNRNPLLRLYGILPKRLKLFFIKAFLKTKKAG
;
A
#
# COMPACT_ATOMS: atom_id res chain seq x y z
N MET A 1 26.80 -11.26 28.58
CA MET A 1 26.36 -12.35 27.73
C MET A 1 25.70 -11.73 26.50
N GLY A 2 26.43 -11.67 25.39
CA GLY A 2 25.94 -11.12 24.13
C GLY A 2 24.94 -12.07 23.52
N SER A 3 23.71 -11.62 23.32
CA SER A 3 22.74 -12.33 22.49
C SER A 3 23.27 -12.33 21.05
N ALA A 4 23.67 -13.49 20.53
CA ALA A 4 23.90 -13.65 19.11
C ALA A 4 22.66 -13.12 18.40
N SER A 5 22.81 -12.17 17.48
CA SER A 5 21.70 -11.70 16.64
C SER A 5 21.32 -12.89 15.76
N GLU A 6 20.18 -13.52 16.07
CA GLU A 6 19.61 -14.55 15.21
C GLU A 6 19.54 -14.01 13.78
N SER A 7 19.92 -14.84 12.79
CA SER A 7 19.84 -14.45 11.39
C SER A 7 18.37 -14.24 11.02
N PHE A 8 18.11 -13.40 10.02
CA PHE A 8 16.72 -13.17 9.58
C PHE A 8 16.06 -14.46 9.06
N GLU A 9 16.82 -15.33 8.43
CA GLU A 9 16.42 -16.66 8.00
C GLU A 9 15.99 -17.58 9.17
N THR A 10 16.61 -17.45 10.35
CA THR A 10 16.22 -18.21 11.53
C THR A 10 14.85 -17.79 12.08
N ILE A 11 14.49 -16.51 11.89
CA ILE A 11 13.23 -15.92 12.41
C ILE A 11 12.11 -16.03 11.38
N MET A 12 12.44 -15.99 10.08
CA MET A 12 11.49 -15.85 8.97
C MET A 12 11.89 -16.80 7.84
N LYS A 13 11.10 -17.85 7.63
CA LYS A 13 11.39 -18.89 6.62
C LYS A 13 10.55 -18.70 5.34
N THR A 14 9.28 -18.38 5.50
CA THR A 14 8.32 -18.27 4.39
C THR A 14 7.50 -16.99 4.48
N VAL A 15 7.53 -16.19 3.41
CA VAL A 15 6.75 -14.97 3.29
C VAL A 15 5.78 -15.08 2.11
N LEU A 16 4.51 -14.76 2.35
CA LEU A 16 3.52 -14.51 1.30
C LEU A 16 3.56 -13.03 0.93
N LEU A 17 3.98 -12.71 -0.28
CA LEU A 17 4.14 -11.35 -0.78
C LEU A 17 3.09 -11.05 -1.85
N ILE A 18 2.14 -10.15 -1.53
CA ILE A 18 1.06 -9.76 -2.42
C ILE A 18 1.43 -8.48 -3.17
N GLY A 19 1.32 -8.49 -4.50
CA GLY A 19 1.83 -7.44 -5.37
C GLY A 19 3.31 -7.61 -5.67
N ALA A 20 3.79 -8.85 -5.78
CA ALA A 20 5.20 -9.22 -5.88
C ALA A 20 5.89 -8.72 -7.16
N GLY A 21 5.15 -8.56 -8.28
CA GLY A 21 5.65 -8.02 -9.55
C GLY A 21 5.63 -6.48 -9.61
N GLY A 22 5.03 -5.81 -8.63
CA GLY A 22 5.08 -4.34 -8.52
C GLY A 22 6.44 -3.84 -8.04
N GLY A 23 6.76 -2.55 -8.28
CA GLY A 23 8.10 -2.00 -7.95
C GLY A 23 8.53 -2.21 -6.48
N MET A 24 7.64 -1.98 -5.49
CA MET A 24 7.94 -2.25 -4.09
C MET A 24 8.00 -3.75 -3.79
N GLY A 25 7.11 -4.55 -4.43
CA GLY A 25 7.08 -6.00 -4.28
C GLY A 25 8.35 -6.64 -4.78
N THR A 26 8.80 -6.29 -5.98
CA THR A 26 10.07 -6.74 -6.57
C THR A 26 11.26 -6.47 -5.65
N ALA A 27 11.37 -5.25 -5.12
CA ALA A 27 12.45 -4.89 -4.20
C ALA A 27 12.39 -5.70 -2.88
N CYS A 28 11.18 -5.97 -2.35
CA CYS A 28 11.01 -6.82 -1.18
C CYS A 28 11.33 -8.27 -1.46
N ALA A 29 10.87 -8.83 -2.59
CA ALA A 29 11.16 -10.20 -2.98
C ALA A 29 12.66 -10.44 -3.10
N GLN A 30 13.36 -9.58 -3.84
CA GLN A 30 14.81 -9.68 -4.00
C GLN A 30 15.57 -9.60 -2.66
N MET A 31 15.14 -8.73 -1.76
CA MET A 31 15.74 -8.60 -0.43
C MET A 31 15.51 -9.85 0.42
N PHE A 32 14.31 -10.42 0.41
CA PHE A 32 13.98 -11.64 1.16
C PHE A 32 14.74 -12.84 0.61
N LEU A 33 14.77 -13.03 -0.71
CA LEU A 33 15.53 -14.11 -1.36
C LEU A 33 17.03 -14.03 -1.04
N LYS A 34 17.61 -12.81 -1.04
CA LYS A 34 19.01 -12.60 -0.63
C LYS A 34 19.27 -12.98 0.81
N ASP A 35 18.28 -12.86 1.67
CA ASP A 35 18.35 -13.25 3.08
C ASP A 35 18.02 -14.74 3.31
N GLY A 36 17.85 -15.57 2.28
CA GLY A 36 17.51 -17.00 2.38
C GLY A 36 16.04 -17.29 2.66
N VAL A 37 15.18 -16.28 2.63
CA VAL A 37 13.74 -16.44 2.90
C VAL A 37 13.01 -16.93 1.66
N ARG A 38 12.18 -17.96 1.79
CA ARG A 38 11.29 -18.42 0.72
C ARG A 38 10.17 -17.40 0.49
N VAL A 39 9.98 -17.00 -0.75
CA VAL A 39 8.94 -16.01 -1.13
C VAL A 39 7.89 -16.68 -1.99
N LEU A 40 6.66 -16.76 -1.48
CA LEU A 40 5.46 -17.07 -2.25
C LEU A 40 4.92 -15.74 -2.78
N GLY A 41 5.15 -15.45 -4.05
CA GLY A 41 4.78 -14.16 -4.65
C GLY A 41 3.46 -14.25 -5.37
N VAL A 42 2.50 -13.42 -4.96
CA VAL A 42 1.17 -13.32 -5.60
C VAL A 42 1.07 -12.03 -6.39
N ASP A 43 0.67 -12.14 -7.64
CA ASP A 43 0.29 -11.00 -8.48
C ASP A 43 -0.79 -11.41 -9.49
N ARG A 44 -1.25 -10.47 -10.32
CA ARG A 44 -2.23 -10.75 -11.37
C ARG A 44 -1.63 -11.66 -12.45
N PRO A 45 -2.43 -12.49 -13.11
CA PRO A 45 -1.99 -13.22 -14.30
C PRO A 45 -1.32 -12.30 -15.32
N GLY A 46 -0.21 -12.73 -15.88
CA GLY A 46 0.58 -11.97 -16.86
C GLY A 46 1.61 -11.00 -16.26
N MET A 47 1.70 -10.88 -14.93
CA MET A 47 2.79 -10.15 -14.28
C MET A 47 4.05 -11.00 -14.18
N GLU A 48 5.19 -10.41 -14.49
CA GLU A 48 6.51 -11.02 -14.27
C GLU A 48 6.90 -10.90 -12.80
N LEU A 49 7.37 -11.99 -12.21
CA LEU A 49 7.87 -12.03 -10.85
C LEU A 49 9.41 -12.19 -10.86
N PRO A 50 10.09 -11.69 -9.82
CA PRO A 50 11.54 -11.87 -9.71
C PRO A 50 11.94 -13.33 -9.70
N GLU A 51 13.09 -13.63 -10.28
CA GLU A 51 13.69 -14.97 -10.25
C GLU A 51 13.86 -15.45 -8.81
N GLY A 52 13.56 -16.73 -8.57
CA GLY A 52 13.60 -17.36 -7.24
C GLY A 52 12.31 -17.20 -6.42
N VAL A 53 11.36 -16.38 -6.85
CA VAL A 53 10.03 -16.31 -6.24
C VAL A 53 9.19 -17.51 -6.71
N VAL A 54 8.49 -18.16 -5.79
CA VAL A 54 7.47 -19.16 -6.13
C VAL A 54 6.23 -18.42 -6.64
N PRO A 55 5.89 -18.53 -7.94
CA PRO A 55 4.84 -17.73 -8.53
C PRO A 55 3.45 -18.27 -8.18
N LEU A 56 2.58 -17.39 -7.73
CA LEU A 56 1.16 -17.62 -7.52
C LEU A 56 0.40 -16.49 -8.19
N PHE A 57 -0.71 -16.78 -8.85
CA PHE A 57 -1.45 -15.76 -9.61
C PHE A 57 -2.90 -15.70 -9.16
N ALA A 58 -3.36 -14.47 -8.83
CA ALA A 58 -4.75 -14.17 -8.54
C ALA A 58 -5.11 -12.74 -8.93
N ASP A 59 -6.29 -12.54 -9.51
CA ASP A 59 -6.96 -11.25 -9.41
C ASP A 59 -7.60 -11.16 -8.03
N LEU A 60 -7.20 -10.17 -7.24
CA LEU A 60 -7.66 -9.99 -5.86
C LEU A 60 -9.13 -9.56 -5.76
N ILE A 61 -9.75 -9.16 -6.86
CA ILE A 61 -11.18 -8.86 -6.95
C ILE A 61 -12.00 -10.15 -6.88
N GLU A 62 -11.44 -11.26 -7.40
CA GLU A 62 -12.11 -12.54 -7.52
C GLU A 62 -11.87 -13.44 -6.29
N PRO A 63 -12.88 -13.66 -5.43
CA PRO A 63 -12.70 -14.46 -4.21
C PRO A 63 -12.24 -15.90 -4.50
N ASP A 64 -12.71 -16.51 -5.58
CA ASP A 64 -12.37 -17.89 -5.93
C ASP A 64 -10.94 -18.00 -6.46
N ALA A 65 -10.40 -16.96 -7.14
CA ALA A 65 -8.99 -16.90 -7.51
C ALA A 65 -8.09 -16.83 -6.26
N VAL A 66 -8.48 -16.07 -5.24
CA VAL A 66 -7.73 -16.01 -3.96
C VAL A 66 -7.75 -17.37 -3.23
N LYS A 67 -8.89 -18.08 -3.24
CA LYS A 67 -8.98 -19.44 -2.67
C LYS A 67 -8.12 -20.44 -3.43
N ALA A 68 -8.15 -20.41 -4.76
CA ALA A 68 -7.29 -21.27 -5.59
C ALA A 68 -5.80 -21.02 -5.31
N THR A 69 -5.42 -19.76 -5.12
CA THR A 69 -4.05 -19.36 -4.75
C THR A 69 -3.67 -19.89 -3.36
N TYR A 70 -4.60 -19.91 -2.41
CA TYR A 70 -4.38 -20.51 -1.09
C TYR A 70 -4.13 -22.03 -1.19
N GLU A 71 -4.95 -22.76 -1.98
CA GLU A 71 -4.74 -24.20 -2.18
C GLU A 71 -3.40 -24.49 -2.87
N ALA A 72 -2.99 -23.68 -3.82
CA ALA A 72 -1.66 -23.77 -4.44
C ALA A 72 -0.53 -23.47 -3.45
N ALA A 73 -0.70 -22.51 -2.55
CA ALA A 73 0.27 -22.19 -1.51
C ALA A 73 0.44 -23.34 -0.49
N LYS A 74 -0.65 -24.03 -0.12
CA LYS A 74 -0.62 -25.22 0.76
C LYS A 74 0.22 -26.37 0.20
N GLN A 75 0.32 -26.48 -1.13
CA GLN A 75 1.22 -27.46 -1.76
C GLN A 75 2.69 -27.06 -1.65
N GLN A 76 2.97 -25.82 -1.28
CA GLN A 76 4.32 -25.26 -1.19
C GLN A 76 4.83 -25.16 0.23
N THR A 77 3.95 -25.04 1.23
CA THR A 77 4.32 -24.83 2.64
C THR A 77 3.18 -25.18 3.59
N ASP A 78 3.52 -25.65 4.77
CA ASP A 78 2.56 -25.93 5.85
C ASP A 78 2.25 -24.67 6.68
N HIS A 79 3.10 -23.65 6.63
CA HIS A 79 2.91 -22.40 7.38
C HIS A 79 3.56 -21.19 6.70
N ILE A 80 3.08 -20.04 7.07
CA ILE A 80 3.56 -18.72 6.61
C ILE A 80 3.95 -17.89 7.83
N ASP A 81 5.19 -17.39 7.85
CA ASP A 81 5.69 -16.53 8.94
C ASP A 81 5.23 -15.08 8.76
N ALA A 82 5.05 -14.61 7.50
CA ALA A 82 4.51 -13.29 7.26
C ALA A 82 3.66 -13.20 6.00
N ILE A 83 2.62 -12.36 6.08
CA ILE A 83 1.89 -11.82 4.92
C ILE A 83 2.33 -10.37 4.74
N VAL A 84 2.86 -10.04 3.56
CA VAL A 84 3.22 -8.68 3.20
C VAL A 84 2.34 -8.22 2.04
N TYR A 85 1.38 -7.33 2.32
CA TYR A 85 0.41 -6.85 1.35
C TYR A 85 0.83 -5.50 0.78
N MET A 86 1.19 -5.48 -0.50
CA MET A 86 1.64 -4.29 -1.23
C MET A 86 0.77 -3.95 -2.44
N ALA A 87 -0.17 -4.82 -2.80
CA ALA A 87 -1.07 -4.58 -3.92
C ALA A 87 -1.91 -3.33 -3.69
N GLY A 88 -2.16 -2.62 -4.77
CA GLY A 88 -3.01 -1.45 -4.76
C GLY A 88 -2.93 -0.68 -6.06
N ILE A 89 -3.97 0.10 -6.34
CA ILE A 89 -4.04 1.02 -7.47
C ILE A 89 -4.24 2.44 -6.97
N TYR A 90 -3.86 3.39 -7.81
CA TYR A 90 -4.09 4.81 -7.61
C TYR A 90 -5.16 5.30 -8.59
N GLU A 91 -6.04 6.15 -8.10
CA GLU A 91 -7.08 6.79 -8.90
C GLU A 91 -7.18 8.26 -8.50
N ALA A 92 -7.01 9.16 -9.47
CA ALA A 92 -7.28 10.58 -9.31
C ALA A 92 -8.56 10.93 -10.05
N ASP A 93 -9.52 11.48 -9.33
CA ASP A 93 -10.78 11.94 -9.90
C ASP A 93 -11.51 12.89 -8.95
N SER A 94 -12.52 13.58 -9.47
CA SER A 94 -13.52 14.27 -8.68
C SER A 94 -14.48 13.25 -8.06
N LEU A 95 -14.75 13.37 -6.77
CA LEU A 95 -15.71 12.50 -6.08
C LEU A 95 -17.15 12.64 -6.58
N VAL A 96 -17.44 13.69 -7.36
CA VAL A 96 -18.76 13.95 -7.93
C VAL A 96 -18.84 13.72 -9.44
N GLU A 97 -17.71 13.36 -10.08
CA GLU A 97 -17.67 13.07 -11.53
C GLU A 97 -17.19 11.65 -11.84
N ILE A 98 -16.58 10.95 -10.87
CA ILE A 98 -16.08 9.58 -11.05
C ILE A 98 -17.22 8.59 -11.27
N ASP A 99 -17.03 7.67 -12.21
CA ASP A 99 -17.93 6.53 -12.40
C ASP A 99 -17.96 5.61 -11.17
N GLU A 100 -19.12 5.10 -10.83
CA GLU A 100 -19.32 4.22 -9.69
C GLU A 100 -18.46 2.94 -9.79
N ASP A 101 -18.32 2.36 -10.97
CA ASP A 101 -17.52 1.16 -11.20
C ASP A 101 -16.03 1.41 -10.90
N ARG A 102 -15.49 2.56 -11.30
CA ARG A 102 -14.11 2.95 -10.97
C ARG A 102 -13.94 3.19 -9.46
N MET A 103 -14.95 3.82 -8.85
CA MET A 103 -14.96 4.00 -7.39
C MET A 103 -15.00 2.65 -6.66
N ARG A 104 -15.87 1.72 -7.08
CA ARG A 104 -15.94 0.37 -6.51
C ARG A 104 -14.62 -0.37 -6.68
N ARG A 105 -14.05 -0.35 -7.88
CA ARG A 105 -12.81 -1.08 -8.21
C ARG A 105 -11.63 -0.71 -7.32
N ILE A 106 -11.42 0.59 -7.00
CA ILE A 106 -10.31 0.98 -6.12
C ILE A 106 -10.51 0.44 -4.70
N PHE A 107 -11.75 0.39 -4.19
CA PHE A 107 -12.05 -0.23 -2.90
C PHE A 107 -11.86 -1.75 -2.95
N GLU A 108 -12.30 -2.40 -4.02
CA GLU A 108 -12.14 -3.84 -4.21
C GLU A 108 -10.66 -4.25 -4.14
N ILE A 109 -9.77 -3.52 -4.80
CA ILE A 109 -8.34 -3.84 -4.82
C ILE A 109 -7.66 -3.37 -3.53
N ASN A 110 -7.85 -2.10 -3.12
CA ASN A 110 -7.05 -1.52 -2.05
C ASN A 110 -7.50 -1.95 -0.65
N VAL A 111 -8.77 -2.31 -0.47
CA VAL A 111 -9.36 -2.63 0.84
C VAL A 111 -9.83 -4.07 0.90
N PHE A 112 -10.80 -4.45 0.06
CA PHE A 112 -11.38 -5.80 0.11
C PHE A 112 -10.39 -6.89 -0.31
N GLY A 113 -9.45 -6.61 -1.23
CA GLY A 113 -8.38 -7.53 -1.59
C GLY A 113 -7.49 -7.88 -0.39
N ALA A 114 -7.13 -6.89 0.45
CA ALA A 114 -6.38 -7.15 1.68
C ALA A 114 -7.17 -8.01 2.67
N TYR A 115 -8.46 -7.68 2.87
CA TYR A 115 -9.34 -8.48 3.70
C TYR A 115 -9.44 -9.93 3.21
N ARG A 116 -9.68 -10.15 1.91
CA ARG A 116 -9.80 -11.49 1.31
C ARG A 116 -8.53 -12.32 1.53
N VAL A 117 -7.38 -11.73 1.20
CA VAL A 117 -6.09 -12.40 1.36
C VAL A 117 -5.85 -12.79 2.82
N ILE A 118 -5.95 -11.84 3.75
CA ILE A 118 -5.66 -12.12 5.15
C ILE A 118 -6.60 -13.19 5.70
N ARG A 119 -7.90 -13.07 5.45
CA ARG A 119 -8.90 -14.05 5.89
C ARG A 119 -8.63 -15.45 5.32
N THR A 120 -8.29 -15.53 4.03
CA THR A 120 -8.09 -16.81 3.34
C THR A 120 -6.80 -17.50 3.80
N PHE A 121 -5.72 -16.74 4.00
CA PHE A 121 -4.41 -17.28 4.37
C PHE A 121 -4.17 -17.38 5.88
N LEU A 122 -5.07 -16.86 6.71
CA LEU A 122 -4.97 -16.96 8.17
C LEU A 122 -4.73 -18.39 8.68
N PRO A 123 -5.34 -19.47 8.13
CA PRO A 123 -5.09 -20.82 8.57
C PRO A 123 -3.65 -21.32 8.38
N LEU A 124 -2.84 -20.68 7.52
CA LEU A 124 -1.42 -20.98 7.37
C LEU A 124 -0.53 -20.14 8.31
N MET A 125 -1.08 -19.21 9.05
CA MET A 125 -0.34 -18.41 10.03
C MET A 125 -0.34 -19.08 11.40
N HIS A 126 0.67 -18.76 12.20
CA HIS A 126 0.86 -19.33 13.53
C HIS A 126 1.21 -18.24 14.56
N ASN A 127 1.25 -18.61 15.84
CA ASN A 127 1.76 -17.72 16.88
C ASN A 127 3.22 -17.29 16.55
N GLY A 128 3.47 -16.00 16.51
CA GLY A 128 4.72 -15.38 16.07
C GLY A 128 4.70 -14.87 14.63
N SER A 129 3.70 -15.22 13.82
CA SER A 129 3.54 -14.69 12.47
C SER A 129 3.24 -13.18 12.46
N HIS A 130 3.43 -12.54 11.29
CA HIS A 130 3.29 -11.09 11.16
C HIS A 130 2.56 -10.68 9.86
N VAL A 131 1.55 -9.85 9.96
CA VAL A 131 0.90 -9.19 8.81
C VAL A 131 1.45 -7.79 8.65
N VAL A 132 1.98 -7.46 7.47
CA VAL A 132 2.45 -6.12 7.11
C VAL A 132 1.63 -5.58 5.95
N LEU A 133 0.95 -4.47 6.15
CA LEU A 133 0.14 -3.80 5.13
C LEU A 133 0.82 -2.50 4.68
N VAL A 134 1.01 -2.33 3.37
CA VAL A 134 1.53 -1.07 2.83
C VAL A 134 0.37 -0.14 2.53
N THR A 135 0.25 0.91 3.36
CA THR A 135 -0.78 1.94 3.24
C THR A 135 -0.23 3.17 2.47
N SER A 136 -0.19 4.34 3.06
CA SER A 136 0.38 5.57 2.50
C SER A 136 0.57 6.60 3.61
N GLU A 137 1.42 7.61 3.40
CA GLU A 137 1.43 8.79 4.27
C GLU A 137 0.07 9.52 4.27
N LEU A 138 -0.69 9.42 3.15
CA LEU A 138 -2.03 10.00 3.02
C LEU A 138 -3.06 9.32 3.91
N ALA A 139 -2.82 8.10 4.38
CA ALA A 139 -3.75 7.35 5.22
C ALA A 139 -4.07 8.04 6.56
N THR A 140 -3.17 8.88 7.05
CA THR A 140 -3.31 9.59 8.33
C THR A 140 -3.71 11.06 8.19
N LEU A 141 -3.94 11.51 6.95
CA LEU A 141 -4.29 12.89 6.64
C LEU A 141 -5.76 12.99 6.25
N ASP A 142 -6.33 14.20 6.39
CA ASP A 142 -7.60 14.48 5.74
C ASP A 142 -7.41 14.43 4.21
N PRO A 143 -8.30 13.77 3.47
CA PRO A 143 -8.16 13.60 2.02
C PRO A 143 -8.07 14.93 1.29
N LEU A 144 -7.16 15.00 0.30
CA LEU A 144 -7.00 16.17 -0.56
C LEU A 144 -7.98 16.10 -1.75
N PRO A 145 -8.33 17.22 -2.38
CA PRO A 145 -9.13 17.21 -3.60
C PRO A 145 -8.48 16.34 -4.69
N PHE A 146 -9.30 15.67 -5.46
CA PHE A 146 -8.96 14.85 -6.64
C PHE A 146 -8.09 13.61 -6.37
N THR A 147 -7.36 13.56 -5.25
CA THR A 147 -6.69 12.36 -4.75
C THR A 147 -7.44 11.74 -3.57
N GLY A 148 -8.59 12.33 -3.24
CA GLY A 148 -9.38 11.97 -2.06
C GLY A 148 -9.75 10.50 -2.03
N LEU A 149 -10.15 9.94 -3.17
CA LEU A 149 -10.54 8.52 -3.26
C LEU A 149 -9.41 7.58 -2.86
N TYR A 150 -8.20 7.79 -3.39
CA TYR A 150 -7.03 7.01 -2.98
C TYR A 150 -6.72 7.20 -1.49
N GLY A 151 -6.71 8.44 -1.00
CA GLY A 151 -6.49 8.74 0.41
C GLY A 151 -7.53 8.07 1.33
N ILE A 152 -8.80 8.05 0.92
CA ILE A 152 -9.88 7.37 1.64
C ILE A 152 -9.62 5.86 1.71
N THR A 153 -9.30 5.20 0.60
CA THR A 153 -9.04 3.75 0.60
C THR A 153 -7.83 3.39 1.46
N LYS A 154 -6.74 4.18 1.40
CA LYS A 154 -5.55 3.94 2.22
C LYS A 154 -5.80 4.25 3.70
N GLY A 155 -6.63 5.26 4.02
CA GLY A 155 -7.08 5.54 5.38
C GLY A 155 -8.00 4.44 5.94
N THR A 156 -8.88 3.88 5.11
CA THR A 156 -9.73 2.74 5.46
C THR A 156 -8.87 1.51 5.74
N LEU A 157 -7.90 1.20 4.87
CA LEU A 157 -6.97 0.09 5.07
C LEU A 157 -6.13 0.24 6.34
N ASP A 158 -5.72 1.45 6.68
CA ASP A 158 -4.94 1.74 7.89
C ASP A 158 -5.76 1.51 9.17
N ARG A 159 -7.02 1.94 9.19
CA ARG A 159 -7.94 1.68 10.30
C ARG A 159 -8.33 0.21 10.39
N PHE A 160 -8.58 -0.44 9.26
CA PHE A 160 -8.77 -1.89 9.19
C PHE A 160 -7.58 -2.64 9.80
N ALA A 161 -6.34 -2.26 9.43
CA ALA A 161 -5.13 -2.84 9.98
C ALA A 161 -5.04 -2.68 11.51
N PHE A 162 -5.48 -1.55 12.05
CA PHE A 162 -5.45 -1.32 13.50
C PHE A 162 -6.48 -2.18 14.24
N SER A 163 -7.71 -2.31 13.71
CA SER A 163 -8.71 -3.23 14.26
C SER A 163 -8.22 -4.67 14.20
N LEU A 164 -7.67 -5.07 13.05
CA LEU A 164 -7.07 -6.39 12.85
C LEU A 164 -5.92 -6.66 13.84
N ALA A 165 -5.11 -5.65 14.16
CA ALA A 165 -4.04 -5.78 15.15
C ALA A 165 -4.58 -6.10 16.54
N MET A 166 -5.69 -5.48 16.93
CA MET A 166 -6.33 -5.75 18.22
C MET A 166 -6.88 -7.19 18.30
N GLU A 167 -7.36 -7.74 17.19
CA GLU A 167 -7.87 -9.11 17.13
C GLU A 167 -6.74 -10.14 17.05
N LEU A 168 -5.81 -9.98 16.09
CA LEU A 168 -4.78 -10.98 15.82
C LEU A 168 -3.71 -11.08 16.90
N GLN A 169 -3.47 -10.04 17.70
CA GLN A 169 -2.61 -10.14 18.87
C GLN A 169 -3.10 -11.20 19.88
N LEU A 170 -4.40 -11.48 19.94
CA LEU A 170 -4.98 -12.52 20.79
C LEU A 170 -4.61 -13.93 20.31
N LEU A 171 -4.20 -14.05 19.04
CA LEU A 171 -3.67 -15.27 18.43
C LEU A 171 -2.12 -15.29 18.39
N GLY A 172 -1.48 -14.28 18.99
CA GLY A 172 -0.03 -14.12 18.94
C GLY A 172 0.51 -13.67 17.58
N ILE A 173 -0.33 -13.16 16.69
CA ILE A 173 0.03 -12.64 15.36
C ILE A 173 0.13 -11.12 15.42
N SER A 174 1.28 -10.58 14.99
CA SER A 174 1.51 -9.14 14.93
C SER A 174 0.94 -8.52 13.66
N VAL A 175 0.52 -7.25 13.72
CA VAL A 175 0.13 -6.48 12.53
C VAL A 175 0.85 -5.14 12.53
N SER A 176 1.44 -4.78 11.40
CA SER A 176 2.08 -3.48 11.19
C SER A 176 1.64 -2.84 9.88
N VAL A 177 1.68 -1.51 9.83
CA VAL A 177 1.52 -0.77 8.59
C VAL A 177 2.81 -0.04 8.21
N ILE A 178 3.13 -0.06 6.92
CA ILE A 178 4.16 0.81 6.35
C ILE A 178 3.43 1.98 5.67
N ARG A 179 3.81 3.21 6.03
CA ARG A 179 3.20 4.45 5.49
C ARG A 179 4.26 5.20 4.67
N PRO A 180 4.48 4.80 3.39
CA PRO A 180 5.40 5.51 2.52
C PRO A 180 4.79 6.82 2.01
N GLY A 181 5.63 7.83 1.79
CA GLY A 181 5.37 8.92 0.88
C GLY A 181 5.65 8.50 -0.57
N ALA A 182 6.11 9.43 -1.42
CA ALA A 182 6.42 9.12 -2.82
C ALA A 182 7.55 8.08 -2.93
N VAL A 183 7.33 7.03 -3.73
CA VAL A 183 8.28 5.93 -4.01
C VAL A 183 8.38 5.74 -5.52
N GLN A 184 9.58 5.63 -6.06
CA GLN A 184 9.86 5.44 -7.48
C GLN A 184 9.36 4.07 -7.96
N THR A 185 8.13 4.01 -8.42
CA THR A 185 7.44 2.77 -8.84
C THR A 185 6.51 3.06 -10.03
N PRO A 186 6.10 2.03 -10.78
CA PRO A 186 5.06 2.19 -11.79
C PRO A 186 3.74 2.78 -11.24
N LEU A 187 3.43 2.58 -9.96
CA LEU A 187 2.27 3.20 -9.32
C LEU A 187 2.40 4.73 -9.28
N LEU A 188 3.60 5.25 -9.00
CA LEU A 188 3.84 6.69 -8.98
C LEU A 188 3.71 7.30 -10.37
N SER A 189 4.33 6.70 -11.39
CA SER A 189 4.16 7.16 -12.79
C SER A 189 2.71 7.02 -13.24
N GLY A 190 2.00 5.99 -12.79
CA GLY A 190 0.57 5.80 -13.02
C GLY A 190 -0.28 6.87 -12.35
N SER A 191 0.14 7.41 -11.19
CA SER A 191 -0.58 8.49 -10.51
C SER A 191 -0.57 9.78 -11.30
N VAL A 192 0.57 10.13 -11.92
CA VAL A 192 0.66 11.30 -12.83
C VAL A 192 -0.29 11.12 -14.00
N LYS A 193 -0.21 9.98 -14.69
CA LYS A 193 -1.12 9.68 -15.82
C LYS A 193 -2.59 9.73 -15.41
N SER A 194 -2.93 9.27 -14.21
CA SER A 194 -4.30 9.33 -13.69
C SER A 194 -4.76 10.78 -13.48
N ILE A 195 -3.87 11.66 -12.99
CA ILE A 195 -4.18 13.08 -12.81
C ILE A 195 -4.26 13.78 -14.18
N GLU A 196 -3.39 13.45 -15.14
CA GLU A 196 -3.47 13.97 -16.52
C GLU A 196 -4.80 13.59 -17.16
N ALA A 197 -5.18 12.30 -17.11
CA ALA A 197 -6.47 11.84 -17.63
C ALA A 197 -7.67 12.49 -16.91
N PHE A 198 -7.55 12.82 -15.63
CA PHE A 198 -8.56 13.60 -14.91
C PHE A 198 -8.63 15.02 -15.46
N THR A 199 -7.51 15.69 -15.76
CA THR A 199 -7.52 17.05 -16.30
C THR A 199 -8.20 17.13 -17.67
N GLU A 200 -8.11 16.09 -18.48
CA GLU A 200 -8.74 16.00 -19.79
C GLU A 200 -10.25 15.70 -19.71
N ARG A 201 -10.67 14.97 -18.67
CA ARG A 201 -12.03 14.46 -18.54
C ARG A 201 -12.98 15.35 -17.76
N THR A 202 -12.46 16.07 -16.75
CA THR A 202 -13.30 16.84 -15.83
C THR A 202 -14.05 17.97 -16.54
N LYS A 203 -15.34 18.06 -16.30
CA LYS A 203 -16.22 19.14 -16.81
C LYS A 203 -16.38 20.25 -15.78
N LEU A 204 -16.32 19.92 -14.49
CA LEU A 204 -16.55 20.86 -13.40
C LEU A 204 -15.29 21.64 -12.99
N TYR A 205 -14.08 21.07 -13.24
CA TYR A 205 -12.83 21.59 -12.69
C TYR A 205 -11.68 21.76 -13.70
N PRO A 206 -11.90 22.15 -14.98
CA PRO A 206 -10.84 22.10 -16.01
C PRO A 206 -9.58 22.91 -15.62
N ASP A 207 -9.73 24.18 -15.23
CA ASP A 207 -8.60 25.04 -14.86
C ASP A 207 -7.97 24.65 -13.52
N ILE A 208 -8.77 24.15 -12.60
CA ILE A 208 -8.35 23.74 -11.26
C ILE A 208 -7.54 22.46 -11.34
N ALA A 209 -7.96 21.51 -12.16
CA ALA A 209 -7.27 20.22 -12.37
C ALA A 209 -5.88 20.44 -12.99
N ALA A 210 -5.75 21.31 -13.98
CA ALA A 210 -4.46 21.68 -14.57
C ALA A 210 -3.49 22.31 -13.54
N LYS A 211 -4.02 23.12 -12.62
CA LYS A 211 -3.23 23.68 -11.52
C LYS A 211 -2.82 22.62 -10.51
N PHE A 212 -3.72 21.70 -10.22
CA PHE A 212 -3.46 20.58 -9.30
C PHE A 212 -2.36 19.66 -9.84
N LEU A 213 -2.37 19.30 -11.12
CA LEU A 213 -1.34 18.50 -11.79
C LEU A 213 0.07 19.11 -11.59
N ARG A 214 0.21 20.44 -11.79
CA ARG A 214 1.51 21.12 -11.58
C ARG A 214 2.05 21.00 -10.16
N VAL A 215 1.17 21.03 -9.16
CA VAL A 215 1.55 20.87 -7.75
C VAL A 215 1.99 19.44 -7.46
N THR A 216 1.26 18.46 -7.98
CA THR A 216 1.58 17.03 -7.76
C THR A 216 2.93 16.68 -8.35
N ASN A 217 3.24 17.12 -9.57
CA ASN A 217 4.54 16.90 -10.21
C ASN A 217 5.72 17.45 -9.38
N ALA A 218 5.53 18.57 -8.67
CA ALA A 218 6.55 19.12 -7.78
C ALA A 218 6.81 18.23 -6.52
N VAL A 219 5.82 17.46 -6.08
CA VAL A 219 5.96 16.51 -4.95
C VAL A 219 6.69 15.24 -5.36
N GLU A 220 6.48 14.76 -6.60
CA GLU A 220 7.10 13.53 -7.11
C GLU A 220 8.63 13.62 -7.25
N ALA A 221 9.18 14.79 -7.49
CA ALA A 221 10.62 15.02 -7.57
C ALA A 221 11.41 14.59 -6.30
N LYS A 222 10.71 14.25 -5.19
CA LYS A 222 11.29 13.82 -3.91
C LYS A 222 11.04 12.34 -3.60
N ALA A 223 10.76 11.52 -4.61
CA ALA A 223 10.51 10.10 -4.42
C ALA A 223 11.78 9.33 -3.99
N VAL A 224 11.60 8.36 -3.10
CA VAL A 224 12.67 7.44 -2.67
C VAL A 224 12.64 6.13 -3.47
N PRO A 225 13.76 5.40 -3.56
CA PRO A 225 13.78 4.11 -4.25
C PRO A 225 12.97 3.04 -3.49
N PRO A 226 12.42 2.03 -4.20
CA PRO A 226 11.61 0.95 -3.61
C PRO A 226 12.30 0.17 -2.51
N GLU A 227 13.62 0.02 -2.57
CA GLU A 227 14.44 -0.66 -1.57
C GLU A 227 14.35 0.00 -0.18
N ALA A 228 14.03 1.29 -0.12
CA ALA A 228 13.80 1.97 1.14
C ALA A 228 12.53 1.46 1.85
N VAL A 229 11.49 1.10 1.08
CA VAL A 229 10.28 0.44 1.60
C VAL A 229 10.62 -0.98 2.04
N ALA A 230 11.33 -1.75 1.21
CA ALA A 230 11.76 -3.10 1.53
C ALA A 230 12.54 -3.15 2.86
N LYS A 231 13.49 -2.22 3.08
CA LYS A 231 14.21 -2.09 4.36
C LYS A 231 13.27 -1.81 5.54
N LYS A 232 12.20 -1.03 5.36
CA LYS A 232 11.21 -0.77 6.42
C LYS A 232 10.38 -2.00 6.73
N VAL A 233 9.95 -2.76 5.71
CA VAL A 233 9.24 -4.03 5.89
C VAL A 233 10.13 -5.01 6.65
N LYS A 234 11.37 -5.20 6.22
CA LYS A 234 12.35 -6.06 6.91
C LYS A 234 12.56 -5.63 8.37
N LYS A 235 12.62 -4.30 8.63
CA LYS A 235 12.72 -3.78 10.00
C LYS A 235 11.51 -4.16 10.85
N ALA A 236 10.30 -4.07 10.29
CA ALA A 236 9.08 -4.46 10.99
C ALA A 236 9.08 -5.96 11.33
N LEU A 237 9.41 -6.81 10.34
CA LEU A 237 9.44 -8.26 10.47
C LEU A 237 10.52 -8.77 11.44
N LYS A 238 11.66 -8.08 11.54
CA LYS A 238 12.75 -8.42 12.48
C LYS A 238 12.47 -8.01 13.93
N ALA A 239 11.51 -7.16 14.17
CA ALA A 239 11.30 -6.58 15.49
C ALA A 239 10.61 -7.59 16.41
N ARG A 240 11.24 -7.94 17.54
CA ARG A 240 10.64 -8.81 18.57
C ARG A 240 9.32 -8.22 19.13
N ARG A 241 9.22 -6.90 19.17
CA ARG A 241 8.00 -6.14 19.52
C ARG A 241 7.77 -5.08 18.44
N PRO A 242 7.13 -5.45 17.32
CA PRO A 242 6.95 -4.51 16.22
C PRO A 242 6.04 -3.35 16.60
N CYS A 243 6.40 -2.15 16.11
CA CYS A 243 5.48 -1.03 16.17
C CYS A 243 4.30 -1.24 15.22
N PHE A 244 3.15 -0.71 15.56
CA PHE A 244 2.01 -0.74 14.64
C PHE A 244 2.31 0.00 13.32
N ALA A 245 3.01 1.13 13.35
CA ALA A 245 3.24 1.95 12.15
C ALA A 245 4.70 2.36 11.96
N TYR A 246 5.16 2.22 10.70
CA TYR A 246 6.47 2.64 10.23
C TYR A 246 6.31 3.63 9.09
N SER A 247 6.68 4.89 9.30
CA SER A 247 6.63 5.92 8.26
C SER A 247 7.96 6.03 7.50
N LEU A 248 7.87 6.41 6.23
CA LEU A 248 9.00 6.60 5.32
C LEU A 248 8.72 7.78 4.38
N ASN A 249 9.70 8.66 4.19
CA ASN A 249 9.64 9.77 3.22
C ASN A 249 8.37 10.64 3.34
N ARG A 250 7.99 11.00 4.56
CA ARG A 250 6.81 11.83 4.80
C ARG A 250 7.07 13.27 4.33
N ASN A 251 6.14 13.80 3.55
CA ASN A 251 6.20 15.18 3.08
C ASN A 251 5.98 16.17 4.26
N PRO A 252 6.93 17.08 4.57
CA PRO A 252 6.79 18.03 5.67
C PRO A 252 5.60 18.98 5.52
N LEU A 253 5.28 19.39 4.28
CA LEU A 253 4.13 20.26 4.00
C LEU A 253 2.81 19.58 4.28
N LEU A 254 2.69 18.29 3.92
CA LEU A 254 1.50 17.49 4.24
C LEU A 254 1.36 17.27 5.75
N ARG A 255 2.46 17.11 6.46
CA ARG A 255 2.43 17.03 7.93
C ARG A 255 1.93 18.34 8.56
N LEU A 256 2.44 19.48 8.10
CA LEU A 256 1.98 20.80 8.56
C LEU A 256 0.48 20.99 8.22
N TYR A 257 0.08 20.65 6.99
CA TYR A 257 -1.33 20.65 6.61
C TYR A 257 -2.18 19.75 7.53
N GLY A 258 -1.66 18.58 7.91
CA GLY A 258 -2.35 17.61 8.76
C GLY A 258 -2.82 18.17 10.11
N ILE A 259 -2.03 19.06 10.74
CA ILE A 259 -2.34 19.65 12.06
C ILE A 259 -3.28 20.85 12.00
N LEU A 260 -3.57 21.39 10.82
CA LEU A 260 -4.47 22.54 10.68
C LEU A 260 -5.92 22.16 11.00
N PRO A 261 -6.70 23.07 11.65
CA PRO A 261 -8.14 22.91 11.77
C PRO A 261 -8.84 22.76 10.41
N LYS A 262 -9.90 21.96 10.30
CA LYS A 262 -10.62 21.69 9.04
C LYS A 262 -11.05 22.96 8.31
N ARG A 263 -11.50 23.97 9.03
CA ARG A 263 -11.90 25.27 8.41
C ARG A 263 -10.74 25.95 7.70
N LEU A 264 -9.54 25.93 8.29
CA LEU A 264 -8.34 26.50 7.64
C LEU A 264 -7.90 25.66 6.45
N LYS A 265 -7.98 24.32 6.53
CA LYS A 265 -7.72 23.45 5.36
C LYS A 265 -8.62 23.80 4.19
N LEU A 266 -9.94 23.92 4.41
CA LEU A 266 -10.89 24.31 3.36
C LEU A 266 -10.58 25.70 2.80
N PHE A 267 -10.24 26.67 3.67
CA PHE A 267 -9.85 28.00 3.24
C PHE A 267 -8.60 27.98 2.35
N PHE A 268 -7.53 27.31 2.78
CA PHE A 268 -6.28 27.22 2.02
C PHE A 268 -6.47 26.48 0.70
N ILE A 269 -7.20 25.37 0.66
CA ILE A 269 -7.50 24.65 -0.57
C ILE A 269 -8.26 25.54 -1.54
N LYS A 270 -9.29 26.24 -1.06
CA LYS A 270 -10.06 27.20 -1.89
C LYS A 270 -9.16 28.33 -2.39
N ALA A 271 -8.37 28.97 -1.52
CA ALA A 271 -7.50 30.07 -1.89
C ALA A 271 -6.40 29.64 -2.89
N PHE A 272 -5.86 28.44 -2.70
CA PHE A 272 -4.77 27.91 -3.51
C PHE A 272 -5.27 27.40 -4.88
N LEU A 273 -6.39 26.68 -4.93
CA LEU A 273 -6.88 26.07 -6.17
C LEU A 273 -7.78 27.02 -6.98
N LYS A 274 -8.47 27.97 -6.34
CA LYS A 274 -9.34 28.88 -7.06
C LYS A 274 -8.52 29.71 -8.07
N THR A 275 -8.83 29.57 -9.34
CA THR A 275 -8.32 30.43 -10.40
C THR A 275 -9.08 31.77 -10.36
N LYS A 276 -8.38 32.90 -10.56
CA LYS A 276 -9.09 34.16 -10.87
C LYS A 276 -9.83 33.91 -12.18
N LYS A 277 -11.16 34.07 -12.20
CA LYS A 277 -11.86 34.17 -13.47
C LYS A 277 -11.16 35.29 -14.26
N ALA A 278 -10.63 34.96 -15.44
CA ALA A 278 -10.33 35.99 -16.42
C ALA A 278 -11.65 36.70 -16.68
N GLY A 279 -11.70 37.98 -16.29
CA GLY A 279 -12.82 38.89 -16.56
C GLY A 279 -12.99 39.14 -18.03
#